data_7cf85e1294b9ef2337365d0127f4fd39
#
_entry.id   7cf85e1294b9ef2337365d0127f4fd39
#
_cell.length_a   1.000
_cell.length_b   1.000
_cell.length_c   1.000
_cell.angle_alpha   90.00
_cell.angle_beta   90.00
_cell.angle_gamma   90.00
#
_symmetry.space_group_name_H-M   'P 1'
#
loop_
_entity.id
_entity.type
_entity.pdbx_description
1 polymer ?
#
loop_
_entity_poly.entity_id
_entity_poly.type
_entity_poly.pdbx_seq_one_letter_code
_entity_poly.pdbx_strand_id
1 'polypeptide(L)' 'MTPLQKSILNAVKRRPMTLRELQNNLQVDNSRLRTTVSAMVATGELSMRNGTYVPGFATYENAAAPNTIPC' A
#
# COMPACT_ATOMS: atom_id res chain seq x y z
N MET A 1 -8.30 -7.90 5.43
CA MET A 1 -7.96 -6.53 4.99
C MET A 1 -9.22 -5.67 4.99
N THR A 2 -9.15 -4.50 5.58
CA THR A 2 -10.31 -3.61 5.64
C THR A 2 -10.60 -3.00 4.28
N PRO A 3 -11.81 -2.49 4.06
CA PRO A 3 -12.13 -1.82 2.79
C PRO A 3 -11.18 -0.67 2.47
N LEU A 4 -10.78 0.09 3.49
CA LEU A 4 -9.86 1.19 3.27
C LEU A 4 -8.50 0.69 2.80
N GLN A 5 -8.01 -0.37 3.42
CA GLN A 5 -6.73 -0.96 3.02
C GLN A 5 -6.79 -1.46 1.58
N LYS A 6 -7.89 -2.09 1.21
CA LYS A 6 -8.06 -2.55 -0.17
C LYS A 6 -8.08 -1.39 -1.15
N SER A 7 -8.76 -0.32 -0.80
CA SER A 7 -8.83 0.86 -1.65
C SER A 7 -7.46 1.48 -1.85
N ILE A 8 -6.69 1.58 -0.78
CA ILE A 8 -5.34 2.12 -0.87
C ILE A 8 -4.48 1.24 -1.78
N LEU A 9 -4.52 -0.05 -1.56
CA LEU A 9 -3.72 -0.97 -2.35
C LEU A 9 -4.09 -0.93 -3.82
N ASN A 10 -5.38 -0.91 -4.12
CA ASN A 10 -5.83 -0.81 -5.50
C ASN A 10 -5.35 0.46 -6.17
N ALA A 11 -5.37 1.57 -5.44
CA ALA A 11 -4.92 2.84 -5.97
C ALA A 11 -3.44 2.82 -6.32
N VAL A 12 -2.60 2.33 -5.40
CA VAL A 12 -1.16 2.32 -5.65
C VAL A 12 -0.75 1.27 -6.66
N LYS A 13 -1.57 0.24 -6.86
CA LYS A 13 -1.30 -0.75 -7.90
C LYS A 13 -1.45 -0.15 -9.30
N ARG A 14 -2.28 0.85 -9.42
CA ARG A 14 -2.48 1.52 -10.71
C ARG A 14 -1.30 2.42 -11.01
N ARG A 15 -0.80 3.12 -10.01
CA ARG A 15 0.39 3.95 -10.14
C ARG A 15 0.85 4.37 -8.74
N PRO A 16 2.14 4.68 -8.58
CA PRO A 16 2.62 5.17 -7.29
C PRO A 16 1.92 6.48 -6.93
N MET A 17 1.62 6.65 -5.66
CA MET A 17 0.91 7.83 -5.18
C MET A 17 1.53 8.34 -3.89
N THR A 18 1.51 9.66 -3.72
CA THR A 18 1.89 10.28 -2.46
C THR A 18 0.71 10.17 -1.51
N LEU A 19 0.96 10.46 -0.24
CA LEU A 19 -0.10 10.47 0.75
C LEU A 19 -1.21 11.44 0.36
N ARG A 20 -0.83 12.61 -0.14
CA ARG A 20 -1.79 13.62 -0.56
C ARG A 20 -2.65 13.11 -1.71
N GLU A 21 -2.03 12.44 -2.66
CA GLU A 21 -2.77 11.88 -3.79
C GLU A 21 -3.75 10.83 -3.34
N LEU A 22 -3.33 9.99 -2.39
CA LEU A 22 -4.22 8.99 -1.83
C LEU A 22 -5.40 9.64 -1.12
N GLN A 23 -5.11 10.69 -0.36
CA GLN A 23 -6.16 11.40 0.35
C GLN A 23 -7.18 11.99 -0.62
N ASN A 24 -6.72 12.59 -1.69
CA ASN A 24 -7.61 13.17 -2.70
C ASN A 24 -8.42 12.12 -3.42
N ASN A 25 -7.80 11.00 -3.72
CA ASN A 25 -8.49 9.93 -4.43
C ASN A 25 -9.53 9.23 -3.59
N LEU A 26 -9.22 8.98 -2.33
CA LEU A 26 -10.09 8.20 -1.46
C LEU A 26 -10.97 9.06 -0.59
N GLN A 27 -10.65 10.33 -0.49
CA GLN A 27 -11.43 11.28 0.30
C GLN A 27 -11.65 10.82 1.73
N VAL A 28 -10.56 10.41 2.37
CA VAL A 28 -10.61 9.99 3.75
C VAL A 28 -9.88 10.99 4.62
N ASP A 29 -10.17 10.92 5.90
CA ASP A 29 -9.52 11.76 6.88
C ASP A 29 -8.01 11.50 6.88
N ASN A 30 -7.23 12.57 6.93
CA ASN A 30 -5.79 12.49 6.85
C ASN A 30 -5.20 11.63 7.97
N SER A 31 -5.67 11.82 9.19
CA SER A 31 -5.21 11.06 10.34
C SER A 31 -5.43 9.57 10.15
N ARG A 32 -6.63 9.22 9.71
CA ARG A 32 -6.99 7.83 9.50
C ARG A 32 -6.18 7.22 8.37
N LEU A 33 -5.99 7.98 7.30
CA LEU A 33 -5.21 7.51 6.17
C LEU A 33 -3.76 7.26 6.57
N ARG A 34 -3.17 8.18 7.30
CA ARG A 34 -1.79 8.05 7.74
C ARG A 34 -1.60 6.83 8.63
N THR A 35 -2.51 6.62 9.57
CA THR A 35 -2.45 5.47 10.45
C THR A 35 -2.55 4.17 9.66
N THR A 36 -3.49 4.11 8.73
CA THR A 36 -3.70 2.92 7.92
C THR A 36 -2.50 2.63 7.03
N VAL A 37 -1.99 3.67 6.36
CA VAL A 37 -0.84 3.52 5.48
C VAL A 37 0.39 3.07 6.26
N SER A 38 0.59 3.65 7.43
CA SER A 38 1.71 3.30 8.30
C SER A 38 1.66 1.82 8.68
N ALA A 39 0.48 1.34 9.02
CA ALA A 39 0.30 -0.06 9.37
C ALA A 39 0.57 -0.97 8.17
N MET A 40 0.14 -0.55 6.98
CA MET A 40 0.36 -1.35 5.78
C MET A 40 1.82 -1.40 5.39
N VAL A 41 2.55 -0.32 5.61
CA VAL A 41 3.99 -0.31 5.38
C VAL A 41 4.68 -1.26 6.36
N ALA A 42 4.26 -1.22 7.60
CA ALA A 42 4.85 -2.08 8.63
C ALA A 42 4.65 -3.56 8.33
N THR A 43 3.54 -3.91 7.71
CA THR A 43 3.26 -5.32 7.39
C THR A 43 3.79 -5.73 6.03
N GLY A 44 4.32 -4.80 5.25
CA GLY A 44 4.86 -5.10 3.94
C GLY A 44 3.86 -5.04 2.81
N GLU A 45 2.65 -4.61 3.08
CA GLU A 45 1.62 -4.46 2.05
C GLU A 45 1.85 -3.21 1.21
N LEU A 46 2.50 -2.22 1.78
CA LEU A 46 2.91 -1.03 1.05
C LEU A 46 4.39 -0.79 1.26
N SER A 47 4.97 -0.06 0.34
CA SER A 47 6.35 0.34 0.44
C SER A 47 6.47 1.80 0.02
N MET A 48 7.54 2.44 0.42
CA MET A 48 7.82 3.83 0.06
C MET A 48 8.91 3.86 -0.99
N ARG A 49 8.68 4.60 -2.03
CA ARG A 49 9.69 4.72 -3.08
C ARG A 49 9.66 6.14 -3.66
N ASN A 50 10.74 6.85 -3.51
CA ASN A 50 10.85 8.22 -4.02
C ASN A 50 9.71 9.12 -3.55
N GLY A 51 9.32 8.96 -2.29
CA GLY A 51 8.25 9.79 -1.73
C GLY A 51 6.84 9.34 -2.06
N THR A 52 6.69 8.25 -2.81
CA THR A 52 5.37 7.74 -3.17
C THR A 52 5.18 6.34 -2.58
N TYR A 53 3.94 5.96 -2.41
CA TYR A 53 3.61 4.63 -1.95
C TYR A 53 3.40 3.72 -3.14
N VAL A 54 3.91 2.50 -3.02
CA VAL A 54 3.77 1.46 -4.04
C VAL A 54 3.38 0.17 -3.35
N PRO A 55 2.89 -0.83 -4.08
CA PRO A 55 2.60 -2.13 -3.47
C PRO A 55 3.85 -2.72 -2.86
N GLY A 56 3.74 -3.23 -1.66
CA GLY A 56 4.87 -3.80 -0.95
C GLY A 56 5.09 -5.27 -1.30
N PHE A 57 6.15 -5.83 -0.77
CA PHE A 57 6.52 -7.19 -1.10
C PHE A 57 5.47 -8.22 -0.67
N ALA A 58 4.72 -7.94 0.37
CA ALA A 58 3.70 -8.89 0.83
C ALA A 58 2.62 -9.13 -0.21
N THR A 59 2.33 -8.13 -1.03
CA THR A 59 1.35 -8.26 -2.09
C THR A 59 1.84 -9.21 -3.17
N TYR A 60 3.08 -9.10 -3.51
CA TYR A 60 3.68 -9.96 -4.53
C TYR A 60 3.91 -11.36 -4.01
N GLU A 61 4.20 -11.46 -2.75
CA GLU A 61 4.43 -12.73 -2.11
C GLU A 61 3.23 -13.64 -2.24
N ASN A 62 2.06 -13.09 -2.07
CA ASN A 62 0.84 -13.86 -2.21
C ASN A 62 0.66 -14.38 -3.62
N ALA A 63 1.13 -13.65 -4.57
CA ALA A 63 0.97 -14.04 -5.95
C ALA A 63 2.04 -15.00 -6.39
N ALA A 64 3.24 -14.72 -6.04
CA ALA A 64 4.35 -15.48 -6.49
C ALA A 64 4.68 -16.54 -5.58
N ALA A 65 4.23 -16.46 -4.56
CA ALA A 65 4.48 -17.43 -3.68
C ALA A 65 5.62 -18.19 -3.88
N PRO A 66 5.55 -18.99 -4.09
CA PRO A 66 6.48 -19.81 -3.91
C PRO A 66 7.77 -19.54 -4.20
N ASN A 67 8.00 -19.32 -4.67
CA ASN A 67 9.15 -19.31 -4.91
C ASN A 67 10.03 -18.57 -4.45
N THR A 68 9.93 -18.22 -4.32
CA THR A 68 10.56 -17.41 -3.97
C THR A 68 11.58 -17.54 -3.25
N ILE A 69 11.79 -17.76 -2.84
CA ILE A 69 12.65 -17.68 -2.15
C ILE A 69 13.54 -18.00 -2.15
N PRO A 70 14.07 -17.78 -2.23
CA PRO A 70 14.92 -17.89 -2.14
C PRO A 70 15.70 -17.96 -1.70
N CYS A 71 15.76 -18.03 -1.65
CA CYS A 71 16.48 -18.08 -1.16
C CYS A 71 16.80 -18.08 -0.93
#